data_c6e97b366930c4507dcc8aad6893b209
#
_entry.id   c6e97b366930c4507dcc8aad6893b209
#
_cell.length_a   1.000
_cell.length_b   1.000
_cell.length_c   1.000
_cell.angle_alpha   90.00
_cell.angle_beta   90.00
_cell.angle_gamma   90.00
#
_symmetry.space_group_name_H-M   'P 1'
#
loop_
_entity.id
_entity.type
_entity.pdbx_description
1 polymer ?
#
loop_
_entity_poly.entity_id
_entity_poly.type
_entity_poly.pdbx_seq_one_letter_code
_entity_poly.pdbx_strand_id
1 'polypeptide(L)'
;MKISTTSPDPVRAYLREIGRVPLLTHEEEILYAKRVQRLVSLENIQESLTEELGQEPTTAQWAKTARITQKELRSVIAAGEAAKRKMVEANLRL
;
A
#
# COMPACT_ATOMS: atom_id res chain seq x y z
N MET A 1 5.52 18.13 0.66
CA MET A 1 5.05 19.25 1.44
C MET A 1 6.00 20.42 1.32
N LYS A 2 5.44 21.54 1.17
CA LYS A 2 6.23 22.72 1.06
C LYS A 2 5.92 23.65 2.22
N ILE A 3 6.69 23.62 3.21
CA ILE A 3 6.50 24.54 4.28
C ILE A 3 7.31 25.75 3.88
N SER A 4 8.02 26.33 4.27
CA SER A 4 8.79 27.45 3.77
C SER A 4 10.01 26.95 3.01
N THR A 5 10.41 27.65 2.00
CA THR A 5 11.60 27.32 1.26
C THR A 5 12.60 28.45 1.24
N THR A 6 12.23 29.57 1.79
CA THR A 6 13.07 30.76 1.67
C THR A 6 14.18 30.81 2.67
N SER A 7 14.07 30.15 3.78
CA SER A 7 15.08 30.15 4.79
C SER A 7 15.14 28.79 5.46
N PRO A 8 16.13 28.55 6.28
CA PRO A 8 16.13 27.30 7.05
C PRO A 8 14.85 27.23 7.85
N ASP A 9 14.04 26.32 7.47
CA ASP A 9 12.78 26.09 8.15
C ASP A 9 13.06 25.14 9.32
N PRO A 10 12.91 25.61 10.57
CA PRO A 10 13.20 24.76 11.73
C PRO A 10 12.35 23.51 11.77
N VAL A 11 11.10 23.63 11.34
CA VAL A 11 10.20 22.48 11.32
C VAL A 11 10.69 21.44 10.32
N ARG A 12 11.15 21.91 9.17
CA ARG A 12 11.64 21.04 8.14
C ARG A 12 12.91 20.31 8.55
N ALA A 13 13.82 21.06 9.18
CA ALA A 13 15.07 20.49 9.69
C ALA A 13 14.77 19.46 10.77
N TYR A 14 13.83 19.77 11.64
CA TYR A 14 13.41 18.88 12.72
C TYR A 14 12.83 17.58 12.16
N LEU A 15 11.95 17.65 11.19
CA LEU A 15 11.37 16.49 10.55
C LEU A 15 12.43 15.64 9.86
N ARG A 16 13.42 16.28 9.29
CA ARG A 16 14.50 15.57 8.62
C ARG A 16 15.36 14.80 9.60
N GLU A 17 15.59 15.34 10.78
CA GLU A 17 16.38 14.68 11.81
C GLU A 17 15.64 13.54 12.48
N ILE A 18 14.36 13.74 12.79
CA ILE A 18 13.55 12.73 13.45
C ILE A 18 13.27 11.58 12.51
N GLY A 19 12.83 11.90 11.32
CA GLY A 19 12.46 10.90 10.35
C GLY A 19 13.62 10.59 9.44
N ARG A 20 14.45 9.69 9.84
CA ARG A 20 15.53 9.24 8.99
C ARG A 20 15.03 8.56 7.74
N VAL A 21 13.79 8.08 7.78
CA VAL A 21 13.14 7.55 6.61
C VAL A 21 12.58 8.71 5.82
N PRO A 22 12.98 8.88 4.56
CA PRO A 22 12.47 9.98 3.74
C PRO A 22 10.97 9.89 3.57
N LEU A 23 10.33 11.04 3.50
CA LEU A 23 8.92 11.09 3.14
C LEU A 23 8.78 10.62 1.70
N LEU A 24 7.63 10.06 1.38
CA LEU A 24 7.37 9.59 0.04
C LEU A 24 7.29 10.75 -0.93
N THR A 25 7.83 10.56 -2.12
CA THR A 25 7.64 11.51 -3.21
C THR A 25 6.22 11.35 -3.73
N HIS A 26 5.76 12.35 -4.50
CA HIS A 26 4.45 12.27 -5.12
C HIS A 26 4.33 11.04 -6.02
N GLU A 27 5.36 10.74 -6.75
CA GLU A 27 5.40 9.57 -7.63
C GLU A 27 5.33 8.27 -6.86
N GLU A 28 6.01 8.20 -5.74
CA GLU A 28 5.95 7.04 -4.87
C GLU A 28 4.56 6.86 -4.26
N GLU A 29 3.93 7.95 -3.86
CA GLU A 29 2.57 7.91 -3.33
C GLU A 29 1.59 7.34 -4.35
N ILE A 30 1.71 7.76 -5.61
CA ILE A 30 0.87 7.25 -6.68
C ILE A 30 1.11 5.75 -6.89
N LEU A 31 2.37 5.36 -6.94
CA LEU A 31 2.74 3.96 -7.13
C LEU A 31 2.19 3.07 -6.00
N TYR A 32 2.42 3.48 -4.78
CA TYR A 32 1.97 2.71 -3.63
C TYR A 32 0.45 2.70 -3.52
N ALA A 33 -0.20 3.81 -3.83
CA ALA A 33 -1.66 3.88 -3.84
C ALA A 33 -2.25 2.87 -4.84
N LYS A 34 -1.66 2.76 -6.01
CA LYS A 34 -2.11 1.79 -7.01
C LYS A 34 -1.96 0.36 -6.51
N ARG A 35 -0.86 0.08 -5.85
CA ARG A 35 -0.62 -1.26 -5.29
C ARG A 35 -1.63 -1.60 -4.19
N VAL A 36 -1.94 -0.63 -3.35
CA VAL A 36 -2.93 -0.82 -2.30
C VAL A 36 -4.31 -1.00 -2.90
N GLN A 37 -4.67 -0.22 -3.91
CA GLN A 37 -5.96 -0.35 -4.58
C GLN A 37 -6.13 -1.73 -5.19
N ARG A 38 -5.08 -2.27 -5.77
CA ARG A 38 -5.13 -3.60 -6.36
C ARG A 38 -5.31 -4.67 -5.26
N LEU A 39 -4.62 -4.49 -4.14
CA LEU A 39 -4.78 -5.36 -2.99
C LEU A 39 -6.24 -5.33 -2.49
N VAL A 40 -6.80 -4.14 -2.33
CA VAL A 40 -8.19 -3.98 -1.89
C VAL A 40 -9.15 -4.66 -2.86
N SER A 41 -8.92 -4.54 -4.16
CA SER A 41 -9.75 -5.22 -5.16
C SER A 41 -9.71 -6.72 -4.97
N LEU A 42 -8.53 -7.27 -4.71
CA LEU A 42 -8.38 -8.72 -4.47
C LEU A 42 -9.05 -9.14 -3.17
N GLU A 43 -8.93 -8.32 -2.14
CA GLU A 43 -9.59 -8.59 -0.87
C GLU A 43 -11.10 -8.58 -1.00
N ASN A 44 -11.64 -7.71 -1.82
CA ASN A 44 -13.08 -7.66 -2.10
C ASN A 44 -13.54 -8.94 -2.81
N ILE A 45 -12.74 -9.45 -3.72
CA ILE A 45 -13.02 -10.73 -4.39
C ILE A 45 -13.01 -11.86 -3.37
N GLN A 46 -12.03 -11.87 -2.48
CA GLN A 46 -11.93 -12.87 -1.42
C GLN A 46 -13.18 -12.84 -0.52
N GLU A 47 -13.60 -11.66 -0.14
CA GLU A 47 -14.77 -11.49 0.71
C GLU A 47 -16.03 -12.00 0.03
N SER A 48 -16.22 -11.67 -1.25
CA SER A 48 -17.36 -12.16 -2.02
C SER A 48 -17.36 -13.68 -2.13
N LEU A 49 -16.19 -14.27 -2.37
CA LEU A 49 -16.07 -15.71 -2.43
C LEU A 49 -16.34 -16.37 -1.08
N THR A 50 -15.90 -15.74 -0.02
CA THR A 50 -16.15 -16.24 1.33
C THR A 50 -17.64 -16.31 1.62
N GLU A 51 -18.36 -15.26 1.23
CA GLU A 51 -19.82 -15.25 1.39
C GLU A 51 -20.50 -16.31 0.55
N GLU A 52 -20.04 -16.48 -0.68
CA GLU A 52 -20.59 -17.46 -1.62
C GLU A 52 -20.35 -18.89 -1.18
N LEU A 53 -19.14 -19.17 -0.71
CA LEU A 53 -18.72 -20.51 -0.34
C LEU A 53 -19.03 -20.90 1.11
N GLY A 54 -19.30 -19.90 1.94
CA GLY A 54 -19.49 -20.12 3.37
C GLY A 54 -18.20 -20.38 4.12
N GLN A 55 -17.07 -20.24 3.46
CA GLN A 55 -15.73 -20.41 4.05
C GLN A 55 -14.71 -19.70 3.19
N GLU A 56 -13.50 -19.52 3.71
CA GLU A 56 -12.46 -18.86 2.96
C GLU A 56 -12.11 -19.64 1.69
N PRO A 57 -11.98 -18.96 0.55
CA PRO A 57 -11.59 -19.61 -0.68
C PRO A 57 -10.13 -20.04 -0.63
N THR A 58 -9.80 -21.08 -1.39
CA THR A 58 -8.41 -21.47 -1.56
C THR A 58 -7.70 -20.43 -2.43
N THR A 59 -6.38 -20.42 -2.38
CA THR A 59 -5.60 -19.54 -3.25
C THR A 59 -5.95 -19.78 -4.73
N ALA A 60 -6.15 -21.03 -5.10
CA ALA A 60 -6.52 -21.39 -6.48
C ALA A 60 -7.88 -20.80 -6.89
N GLN A 61 -8.87 -20.91 -6.02
CA GLN A 61 -10.19 -20.34 -6.28
C GLN A 61 -10.14 -18.83 -6.40
N TRP A 62 -9.42 -18.20 -5.49
CA TRP A 62 -9.27 -16.76 -5.48
C TRP A 62 -8.57 -16.26 -6.74
N ALA A 63 -7.44 -16.87 -7.10
CA ALA A 63 -6.70 -16.50 -8.29
C ALA A 63 -7.54 -16.67 -9.55
N LYS A 64 -8.27 -17.77 -9.64
CA LYS A 64 -9.13 -18.04 -10.78
C LYS A 64 -10.21 -16.98 -10.94
N THR A 65 -10.86 -16.61 -9.85
CA THR A 65 -11.89 -15.58 -9.88
C THR A 65 -11.30 -14.23 -10.25
N ALA A 66 -10.10 -13.91 -9.78
CA ALA A 66 -9.42 -12.69 -10.11
C ALA A 66 -8.79 -12.71 -11.51
N ARG A 67 -8.80 -13.86 -12.17
CA ARG A 67 -8.24 -14.05 -13.51
C ARG A 67 -6.74 -13.83 -13.58
N ILE A 68 -6.05 -14.26 -12.56
CA ILE A 68 -4.58 -14.18 -12.49
C ILE A 68 -4.05 -15.53 -11.98
N THR A 69 -2.75 -15.72 -12.10
CA THR A 69 -2.11 -16.93 -11.58
C THR A 69 -1.98 -16.83 -10.07
N GLN A 70 -1.80 -17.98 -9.42
CA GLN A 70 -1.58 -18.01 -7.97
C GLN A 70 -0.30 -17.26 -7.60
N LYS A 71 0.74 -17.39 -8.43
CA LYS A 71 1.99 -16.70 -8.23
C LYS A 71 1.80 -15.18 -8.29
N GLU A 72 1.04 -14.72 -9.27
CA GLU A 72 0.73 -13.31 -9.44
C GLU A 72 -0.11 -12.80 -8.28
N LEU A 73 -1.07 -13.58 -7.83
CA LEU A 73 -1.90 -13.24 -6.69
C LEU A 73 -1.04 -13.00 -5.45
N ARG A 74 -0.14 -13.93 -5.14
CA ARG A 74 0.76 -13.77 -4.00
C ARG A 74 1.66 -12.56 -4.13
N SER A 75 2.16 -12.31 -5.33
CA SER A 75 3.01 -11.16 -5.61
C SER A 75 2.27 -9.84 -5.41
N VAL A 76 1.05 -9.75 -5.89
CA VAL A 76 0.24 -8.54 -5.75
C VAL A 76 -0.10 -8.28 -4.29
N ILE A 77 -0.44 -9.32 -3.55
CA ILE A 77 -0.75 -9.19 -2.12
C ILE A 77 0.48 -8.69 -1.36
N ALA A 78 1.64 -9.30 -1.60
CA ALA A 78 2.88 -8.90 -0.93
C ALA A 78 3.25 -7.46 -1.25
N ALA A 79 3.14 -7.06 -2.51
CA ALA A 79 3.43 -5.70 -2.93
C ALA A 79 2.46 -4.69 -2.34
N GLY A 80 1.17 -5.05 -2.29
CA GLY A 80 0.14 -4.18 -1.71
C GLY A 80 0.32 -3.98 -0.22
N GLU A 81 0.64 -5.04 0.50
CA GLU A 81 0.88 -4.94 1.94
C GLU A 81 2.14 -4.14 2.25
N ALA A 82 3.19 -4.32 1.46
CA ALA A 82 4.41 -3.54 1.61
C ALA A 82 4.15 -2.06 1.34
N ALA A 83 3.37 -1.75 0.30
CA ALA A 83 3.00 -0.39 -0.03
C ALA A 83 2.17 0.25 1.08
N LYS A 84 1.24 -0.51 1.64
CA LYS A 84 0.42 -0.05 2.75
C LYS A 84 1.26 0.32 3.96
N ARG A 85 2.24 -0.52 4.30
CA ARG A 85 3.16 -0.24 5.40
C ARG A 85 3.96 1.03 5.14
N LYS A 86 4.45 1.21 3.91
CA LYS A 86 5.22 2.40 3.55
C LYS A 86 4.40 3.67 3.69
N MET A 87 3.14 3.63 3.28
CA MET A 87 2.26 4.79 3.39
C MET A 87 1.94 5.11 4.84
N VAL A 88 1.72 4.09 5.66
CA VAL A 88 1.45 4.29 7.09
C VAL A 88 2.69 4.86 7.77
N GLU A 89 3.87 4.34 7.48
CA GLU A 89 5.11 4.85 8.04
C GLU A 89 5.33 6.31 7.68
N ALA A 90 5.09 6.67 6.42
CA ALA A 90 5.24 8.05 5.97
C ALA A 90 4.27 8.98 6.69
N ASN A 91 3.03 8.54 6.88
CA ASN A 91 2.03 9.34 7.59
C ASN A 91 2.38 9.52 9.07
N LEU A 92 2.99 8.53 9.68
CA LEU A 92 3.39 8.64 11.07
C LEU A 92 4.53 9.63 11.29
N ARG A 93 5.20 10.04 10.24
CA ARG A 93 6.30 10.99 10.32
C ARG A 93 5.87 12.43 10.05
N LEU A 94 4.64 12.63 9.70
CA LEU A 94 4.09 13.98 9.53
C LEU A 94 3.58 14.50 10.89
#